data_2226228d9487d22972d8ec8dd5f79153
#
_entry.id   2226228d9487d22972d8ec8dd5f79153
#
_cell.length_a   1.000
_cell.length_b   1.000
_cell.length_c   1.000
_cell.angle_alpha   90.00
_cell.angle_beta   90.00
_cell.angle_gamma   90.00
#
_symmetry.space_group_name_H-M   'P 1'
#
loop_
_entity.id
_entity.type
_entity.pdbx_description
1 polymer ?
#
loop_
_entity_poly.entity_id
_entity_poly.type
_entity_poly.pdbx_seq_one_letter_code
_entity_poly.pdbx_strand_id
1 'polypeptide(L)'
;MKKYLLIAFSLFTLSSIAQSSKDADLLINKISKRYKKFSSIKADFTYSIESKAEKINEKQKGNIVIKGNKFRLDIAGQTIICDNKTQWTYSKEINEVNVQHYKPKEGIMKLDDIFTMYNKGFVSKMGEVVKEGGRELTILELAPKDKKKNYFKIKLFIEKNNQQIIKTVVFDKNGSIHTYTITNQIPNIKFVDGYFTFVAKKYPNVEINDMR
;
A
#
# COMPACT_ATOMS: atom_id res chain seq x y z
N MET A 1 -57.70 10.73 26.35
CA MET A 1 -57.13 9.61 25.58
C MET A 1 -56.41 10.14 24.35
N LYS A 2 -55.08 10.21 24.35
CA LYS A 2 -54.18 10.44 23.18
C LYS A 2 -52.82 10.86 23.69
N LYS A 3 -51.97 9.93 24.07
CA LYS A 3 -50.54 10.13 24.29
C LYS A 3 -49.89 8.75 24.42
N TYR A 4 -49.56 8.06 23.33
CA TYR A 4 -48.60 6.96 23.23
C TYR A 4 -48.45 6.56 21.75
N LEU A 5 -47.74 7.34 20.96
CA LEU A 5 -47.28 6.90 19.64
C LEU A 5 -46.10 7.75 19.13
N LEU A 6 -44.96 7.68 19.78
CA LEU A 6 -43.75 8.38 19.28
C LEU A 6 -42.43 7.83 19.85
N ILE A 7 -42.28 6.49 20.05
CA ILE A 7 -41.01 5.90 20.51
C ILE A 7 -40.64 4.64 19.70
N ALA A 8 -40.98 4.53 18.44
CA ALA A 8 -40.64 3.33 17.67
C ALA A 8 -39.71 3.57 16.47
N PHE A 9 -39.16 4.79 16.27
CA PHE A 9 -38.43 5.09 15.00
C PHE A 9 -36.91 5.28 15.13
N SER A 10 -36.29 5.17 16.31
CA SER A 10 -34.84 5.47 16.46
C SER A 10 -33.92 4.26 16.54
N LEU A 11 -34.39 3.02 16.45
CA LEU A 11 -33.61 1.79 16.61
C LEU A 11 -33.07 1.19 15.30
N PHE A 12 -33.47 1.72 14.13
CA PHE A 12 -33.13 1.08 12.84
C PHE A 12 -31.81 1.56 12.21
N THR A 13 -31.24 2.67 12.65
CA THR A 13 -30.02 3.25 12.02
C THR A 13 -28.71 2.67 12.56
N LEU A 14 -28.70 2.11 13.75
CA LEU A 14 -27.48 1.52 14.37
C LEU A 14 -27.10 0.18 13.74
N SER A 15 -28.03 -0.56 13.21
CA SER A 15 -27.80 -1.88 12.59
C SER A 15 -26.96 -1.77 11.29
N SER A 16 -27.18 -0.73 10.49
CA SER A 16 -26.49 -0.56 9.20
C SER A 16 -25.00 -0.26 9.34
N ILE A 17 -24.60 0.48 10.38
CA ILE A 17 -23.19 0.83 10.62
C ILE A 17 -22.42 -0.40 11.14
N ALA A 18 -23.04 -1.18 12.03
CA ALA A 18 -22.42 -2.39 12.58
C ALA A 18 -22.23 -3.47 11.51
N GLN A 19 -23.19 -3.63 10.60
CA GLN A 19 -23.09 -4.58 9.48
C GLN A 19 -21.98 -4.17 8.51
N SER A 20 -21.92 -2.89 8.12
CA SER A 20 -20.87 -2.34 7.21
C SER A 20 -19.46 -2.57 7.76
N SER A 21 -19.25 -2.47 9.06
CA SER A 21 -17.94 -2.74 9.69
C SER A 21 -17.60 -4.24 9.67
N LYS A 22 -18.56 -5.12 9.96
CA LYS A 22 -18.36 -6.58 9.88
C LYS A 22 -18.00 -7.04 8.48
N ASP A 23 -18.70 -6.57 7.48
CA ASP A 23 -18.44 -6.90 6.07
C ASP A 23 -17.06 -6.40 5.61
N ALA A 24 -16.65 -5.22 6.08
CA ALA A 24 -15.33 -4.68 5.84
C ALA A 24 -14.22 -5.55 6.44
N ASP A 25 -14.41 -6.01 7.69
CA ASP A 25 -13.48 -6.90 8.37
C ASP A 25 -13.38 -8.27 7.67
N LEU A 26 -14.50 -8.81 7.20
CA LEU A 26 -14.52 -10.04 6.42
C LEU A 26 -13.75 -9.89 5.10
N LEU A 27 -13.97 -8.79 4.37
CA LEU A 27 -13.30 -8.52 3.11
C LEU A 27 -11.78 -8.35 3.31
N ILE A 28 -11.35 -7.55 4.31
CA ILE A 28 -9.93 -7.33 4.58
C ILE A 28 -9.23 -8.63 4.99
N ASN A 29 -9.89 -9.47 5.80
CA ASN A 29 -9.36 -10.77 6.19
C ASN A 29 -9.20 -11.71 4.99
N LYS A 30 -10.15 -11.69 4.05
CA LYS A 30 -10.12 -12.50 2.83
C LYS A 30 -8.96 -12.07 1.92
N ILE A 31 -8.77 -10.76 1.73
CA ILE A 31 -7.65 -10.19 0.99
C ILE A 31 -6.32 -10.57 1.66
N SER A 32 -6.18 -10.34 2.95
CA SER A 32 -4.97 -10.69 3.70
C SER A 32 -4.62 -12.18 3.60
N LYS A 33 -5.60 -13.07 3.70
CA LYS A 33 -5.41 -14.51 3.51
C LYS A 33 -4.95 -14.83 2.09
N ARG A 34 -5.45 -14.14 1.06
CA ARG A 34 -5.02 -14.32 -0.32
C ARG A 34 -3.56 -13.90 -0.51
N TYR A 35 -3.19 -12.69 -0.10
CA TYR A 35 -1.83 -12.18 -0.29
C TYR A 35 -0.78 -12.95 0.51
N LYS A 36 -1.13 -13.47 1.70
CA LYS A 36 -0.25 -14.34 2.51
C LYS A 36 0.07 -15.69 1.86
N LYS A 37 -0.73 -16.14 0.89
CA LYS A 37 -0.43 -17.38 0.13
C LYS A 37 0.64 -17.18 -0.94
N PHE A 38 0.95 -15.94 -1.30
CA PHE A 38 1.95 -15.67 -2.31
C PHE A 38 3.34 -15.75 -1.70
N SER A 39 4.21 -16.58 -2.29
CA SER A 39 5.62 -16.67 -1.92
C SER A 39 6.40 -15.42 -2.34
N SER A 40 5.89 -14.71 -3.33
CA SER A 40 6.43 -13.45 -3.85
C SER A 40 5.39 -12.73 -4.70
N ILE A 41 5.60 -11.43 -4.90
CA ILE A 41 4.75 -10.58 -5.75
C ILE A 41 5.68 -9.68 -6.57
N LYS A 42 5.46 -9.67 -7.90
CA LYS A 42 5.95 -8.60 -8.77
C LYS A 42 4.78 -7.73 -9.15
N ALA A 43 4.93 -6.42 -9.07
CA ALA A 43 3.90 -5.49 -9.52
C ALA A 43 4.53 -4.31 -10.27
N ASP A 44 3.89 -3.94 -11.38
CA ASP A 44 4.12 -2.66 -12.04
C ASP A 44 3.03 -1.71 -11.56
N PHE A 45 3.39 -0.48 -11.27
CA PHE A 45 2.46 0.50 -10.72
C PHE A 45 2.75 1.90 -11.23
N THR A 46 1.74 2.75 -11.09
CA THR A 46 1.89 4.19 -11.18
C THR A 46 1.71 4.77 -9.77
N TYR A 47 2.63 5.59 -9.35
CA TYR A 47 2.55 6.41 -8.16
C TYR A 47 2.23 7.85 -8.54
N SER A 48 1.29 8.47 -7.86
CA SER A 48 1.10 9.92 -7.91
C SER A 48 1.02 10.52 -6.52
N ILE A 49 1.52 11.75 -6.39
CA ILE A 49 1.39 12.58 -5.21
C ILE A 49 0.74 13.91 -5.61
N GLU A 50 -0.29 14.28 -4.86
CA GLU A 50 -0.97 15.55 -4.99
C GLU A 50 -0.94 16.28 -3.64
N SER A 51 -0.47 17.53 -3.63
CA SER A 51 -0.50 18.41 -2.46
C SER A 51 -0.86 19.83 -2.91
N LYS A 52 -2.05 20.28 -2.53
CA LYS A 52 -2.48 21.66 -2.84
C LYS A 52 -1.65 22.69 -2.08
N ALA A 53 -1.29 22.38 -0.82
CA ALA A 53 -0.50 23.29 0.03
C ALA A 53 0.92 23.51 -0.54
N GLU A 54 1.55 22.44 -1.06
CA GLU A 54 2.91 22.45 -1.59
C GLU A 54 2.94 22.65 -3.11
N LYS A 55 1.76 22.75 -3.77
CA LYS A 55 1.61 22.86 -5.23
C LYS A 55 2.28 21.70 -5.98
N ILE A 56 2.28 20.51 -5.39
CA ILE A 56 2.83 19.30 -5.99
C ILE A 56 1.72 18.54 -6.72
N ASN A 57 2.00 18.13 -7.94
CA ASN A 57 1.20 17.17 -8.71
C ASN A 57 2.14 16.39 -9.60
N GLU A 58 2.65 15.28 -9.08
CA GLU A 58 3.65 14.46 -9.74
C GLU A 58 3.14 13.05 -9.98
N LYS A 59 3.59 12.44 -11.07
CA LYS A 59 3.24 11.07 -11.43
C LYS A 59 4.46 10.33 -11.96
N GLN A 60 4.69 9.14 -11.43
CA GLN A 60 5.85 8.31 -11.74
C GLN A 60 5.42 6.86 -11.96
N LYS A 61 6.13 6.16 -12.84
CA LYS A 61 5.98 4.71 -13.00
C LYS A 61 7.06 4.01 -12.21
N GLY A 62 6.71 2.86 -11.63
CA GLY A 62 7.66 2.03 -10.92
C GLY A 62 7.31 0.55 -11.05
N ASN A 63 8.24 -0.29 -10.64
CA ASN A 63 8.00 -1.69 -10.42
C ASN A 63 8.55 -2.12 -9.06
N ILE A 64 7.90 -3.07 -8.44
CA ILE A 64 8.32 -3.63 -7.17
C ILE A 64 8.26 -5.16 -7.22
N VAL A 65 9.26 -5.76 -6.60
CA VAL A 65 9.29 -7.19 -6.33
C VAL A 65 9.45 -7.42 -4.84
N ILE A 66 8.57 -8.24 -4.26
CA ILE A 66 8.55 -8.54 -2.82
C ILE A 66 8.65 -10.04 -2.62
N LYS A 67 9.46 -10.48 -1.64
CA LYS A 67 9.55 -11.85 -1.16
C LYS A 67 9.76 -11.85 0.36
N GLY A 68 8.69 -12.12 1.11
CA GLY A 68 8.72 -11.94 2.57
C GLY A 68 9.08 -10.50 2.94
N ASN A 69 10.14 -10.30 3.72
CA ASN A 69 10.64 -8.99 4.13
C ASN A 69 11.69 -8.39 3.18
N LYS A 70 11.97 -9.04 2.05
CA LYS A 70 12.91 -8.57 1.04
C LYS A 70 12.16 -7.89 -0.09
N PHE A 71 12.74 -6.81 -0.63
CA PHE A 71 12.14 -6.15 -1.78
C PHE A 71 13.20 -5.53 -2.70
N ARG A 72 12.80 -5.33 -3.95
CA ARG A 72 13.47 -4.51 -4.94
C ARG A 72 12.45 -3.59 -5.58
N LEU A 73 12.69 -2.30 -5.51
CA LEU A 73 11.83 -1.24 -6.03
C LEU A 73 12.63 -0.40 -7.02
N ASP A 74 12.11 -0.27 -8.24
CA ASP A 74 12.63 0.66 -9.24
C ASP A 74 11.59 1.78 -9.44
N ILE A 75 11.96 3.03 -9.14
CA ILE A 75 11.11 4.21 -9.28
C ILE A 75 11.96 5.47 -9.43
N ALA A 76 11.55 6.41 -10.28
CA ALA A 76 12.17 7.73 -10.39
C ALA A 76 13.71 7.71 -10.59
N GLY A 77 14.21 6.81 -11.44
CA GLY A 77 15.64 6.68 -11.68
C GLY A 77 16.45 6.04 -10.56
N GLN A 78 15.80 5.62 -9.49
CA GLN A 78 16.40 4.92 -8.37
C GLN A 78 16.04 3.43 -8.34
N THR A 79 16.98 2.62 -7.88
CA THR A 79 16.74 1.22 -7.51
C THR A 79 17.00 1.04 -6.02
N ILE A 80 15.96 0.69 -5.27
CA ILE A 80 16.06 0.40 -3.84
C ILE A 80 15.97 -1.10 -3.64
N ILE A 81 17.00 -1.69 -3.05
CA ILE A 81 17.09 -3.12 -2.76
C ILE A 81 17.16 -3.30 -1.26
N CYS A 82 16.46 -4.30 -0.73
CA CYS A 82 16.47 -4.63 0.68
C CYS A 82 16.47 -6.15 0.87
N ASP A 83 17.43 -6.67 1.65
CA ASP A 83 17.53 -8.09 2.01
C ASP A 83 16.97 -8.39 3.41
N ASN A 84 16.27 -7.44 4.03
CA ASN A 84 15.75 -7.43 5.41
C ASN A 84 16.79 -7.02 6.49
N LYS A 85 18.05 -6.81 6.14
CA LYS A 85 19.11 -6.34 7.05
C LYS A 85 19.74 -5.05 6.54
N THR A 86 20.04 -5.03 5.26
CA THR A 86 20.70 -3.94 4.54
C THR A 86 19.76 -3.40 3.48
N GLN A 87 19.77 -2.08 3.34
CA GLN A 87 19.13 -1.38 2.23
C GLN A 87 20.19 -0.71 1.39
N TRP A 88 20.11 -0.92 0.08
CA TRP A 88 20.91 -0.26 -0.95
C TRP A 88 19.99 0.65 -1.75
N THR A 89 20.34 1.93 -1.86
CA THR A 89 19.64 2.89 -2.71
C THR A 89 20.61 3.34 -3.80
N TYR A 90 20.46 2.78 -4.99
CA TYR A 90 21.25 3.13 -6.16
C TYR A 90 20.55 4.22 -6.95
N SER A 91 21.27 5.32 -7.21
CA SER A 91 20.86 6.41 -8.10
C SER A 91 21.57 6.26 -9.45
N LYS A 92 20.78 6.02 -10.50
CA LYS A 92 21.32 5.82 -11.84
C LYS A 92 21.97 7.09 -12.41
N GLU A 93 21.41 8.25 -12.08
CA GLU A 93 21.85 9.54 -12.61
C GLU A 93 23.29 9.89 -12.22
N ILE A 94 23.62 9.68 -10.96
CA ILE A 94 24.95 10.00 -10.40
C ILE A 94 25.83 8.75 -10.23
N ASN A 95 25.35 7.56 -10.63
CA ASN A 95 26.02 6.27 -10.48
C ASN A 95 26.55 6.00 -9.07
N GLU A 96 25.74 6.28 -8.06
CA GLU A 96 26.07 6.16 -6.65
C GLU A 96 25.14 5.17 -5.95
N VAL A 97 25.65 4.39 -5.00
CA VAL A 97 24.85 3.56 -4.12
C VAL A 97 25.09 3.92 -2.65
N ASN A 98 24.02 4.27 -1.96
CA ASN A 98 24.00 4.46 -0.52
C ASN A 98 23.63 3.15 0.16
N VAL A 99 24.45 2.69 1.10
CA VAL A 99 24.27 1.43 1.84
C VAL A 99 24.00 1.77 3.30
N GLN A 100 22.90 1.24 3.84
CA GLN A 100 22.53 1.48 5.25
C GLN A 100 21.89 0.25 5.88
N HIS A 101 21.90 0.20 7.21
CA HIS A 101 21.08 -0.79 7.91
C HIS A 101 19.61 -0.54 7.62
N TYR A 102 18.88 -1.60 7.22
CA TYR A 102 17.45 -1.49 7.01
C TYR A 102 16.73 -1.28 8.35
N LYS A 103 16.21 -0.08 8.54
CA LYS A 103 15.35 0.28 9.67
C LYS A 103 13.98 0.67 9.10
N PRO A 104 12.93 -0.14 9.32
CA PRO A 104 11.58 0.27 8.95
C PRO A 104 11.24 1.59 9.62
N LYS A 105 10.96 2.65 8.83
CA LYS A 105 10.54 3.93 9.39
C LYS A 105 9.14 3.78 9.99
N GLU A 106 9.00 4.12 11.27
CA GLU A 106 7.69 4.15 11.92
C GLU A 106 6.82 5.26 11.32
N GLY A 107 5.53 5.00 11.24
CA GLY A 107 4.55 6.00 10.79
C GLY A 107 4.41 6.17 9.28
N ILE A 108 5.35 5.71 8.47
CA ILE A 108 5.29 5.77 7.00
C ILE A 108 4.75 4.44 6.47
N MET A 109 3.80 4.51 5.54
CA MET A 109 3.32 3.33 4.82
C MET A 109 4.41 2.86 3.86
N LYS A 110 4.82 1.60 3.99
CA LYS A 110 5.77 0.98 3.06
C LYS A 110 5.03 0.42 1.85
N LEU A 111 5.72 0.27 0.73
CA LEU A 111 5.10 -0.30 -0.47
C LEU A 111 4.66 -1.77 -0.28
N ASP A 112 5.38 -2.56 0.51
CA ASP A 112 4.99 -3.93 0.87
C ASP A 112 3.74 -3.95 1.76
N ASP A 113 3.50 -2.91 2.54
CA ASP A 113 2.30 -2.73 3.34
C ASP A 113 1.03 -2.66 2.49
N ILE A 114 1.13 -2.16 1.25
CA ILE A 114 0.02 -2.12 0.28
C ILE A 114 -0.63 -3.50 0.05
N PHE A 115 0.12 -4.57 0.26
CA PHE A 115 -0.36 -5.92 0.02
C PHE A 115 -0.62 -6.75 1.29
N THR A 116 -0.09 -6.34 2.45
CA THR A 116 0.00 -7.26 3.60
C THR A 116 -0.55 -6.74 4.93
N MET A 117 -0.66 -5.42 5.14
CA MET A 117 -0.79 -4.80 6.46
C MET A 117 -2.22 -4.62 7.00
N TYR A 118 -3.25 -4.88 6.21
CA TYR A 118 -4.58 -4.32 6.49
C TYR A 118 -5.40 -4.98 7.59
N ASN A 119 -5.01 -6.15 8.09
CA ASN A 119 -5.83 -6.90 9.06
C ASN A 119 -5.56 -6.57 10.52
N LYS A 120 -4.58 -5.71 10.82
CA LYS A 120 -4.28 -5.27 12.20
C LYS A 120 -3.95 -3.78 12.21
N GLY A 121 -4.37 -3.09 13.26
CA GLY A 121 -4.04 -1.68 13.46
C GLY A 121 -4.93 -0.68 12.74
N PHE A 122 -6.02 -1.13 12.09
CA PHE A 122 -7.00 -0.26 11.43
C PHE A 122 -8.41 -0.51 11.92
N VAL A 123 -9.25 0.52 11.82
CA VAL A 123 -10.70 0.41 11.80
C VAL A 123 -11.11 0.42 10.33
N SER A 124 -11.91 -0.56 9.92
CA SER A 124 -12.34 -0.74 8.54
C SER A 124 -13.81 -0.38 8.36
N LYS A 125 -14.17 0.15 7.20
CA LYS A 125 -15.53 0.47 6.78
C LYS A 125 -15.71 0.18 5.29
N MET A 126 -16.85 -0.42 4.92
CA MET A 126 -17.21 -0.53 3.51
C MET A 126 -17.52 0.85 2.94
N GLY A 127 -16.91 1.16 1.81
CA GLY A 127 -17.25 2.30 0.98
C GLY A 127 -18.20 1.90 -0.14
N GLU A 128 -18.29 2.76 -1.12
CA GLU A 128 -19.11 2.56 -2.32
C GLU A 128 -18.49 1.53 -3.29
N VAL A 129 -19.30 1.06 -4.22
CA VAL A 129 -18.86 0.28 -5.37
C VAL A 129 -18.80 1.23 -6.57
N VAL A 130 -17.64 1.28 -7.24
CA VAL A 130 -17.42 2.15 -8.40
C VAL A 130 -17.03 1.31 -9.62
N LYS A 131 -17.29 1.86 -10.81
CA LYS A 131 -16.82 1.27 -12.07
C LYS A 131 -15.66 2.12 -12.60
N GLU A 132 -14.50 1.52 -12.79
CA GLU A 132 -13.30 2.18 -13.31
C GLU A 132 -12.59 1.25 -14.30
N GLY A 133 -12.32 1.73 -15.53
CA GLY A 133 -11.67 0.94 -16.56
C GLY A 133 -12.39 -0.36 -16.92
N GLY A 134 -13.72 -0.37 -16.90
CA GLY A 134 -14.55 -1.55 -17.16
C GLY A 134 -14.60 -2.57 -16.01
N ARG A 135 -13.97 -2.28 -14.88
CA ARG A 135 -13.94 -3.13 -13.67
C ARG A 135 -14.90 -2.59 -12.61
N GLU A 136 -15.54 -3.49 -11.90
CA GLU A 136 -16.32 -3.15 -10.70
C GLU A 136 -15.40 -3.25 -9.47
N LEU A 137 -15.18 -2.13 -8.80
CA LEU A 137 -14.26 -2.00 -7.66
C LEU A 137 -15.05 -1.71 -6.39
N THR A 138 -14.85 -2.52 -5.38
CA THR A 138 -15.34 -2.24 -4.02
C THR A 138 -14.32 -1.37 -3.30
N ILE A 139 -14.74 -0.24 -2.76
CA ILE A 139 -13.88 0.61 -1.92
C ILE A 139 -13.94 0.11 -0.48
N LEU A 140 -12.77 -0.04 0.13
CA LEU A 140 -12.61 -0.30 1.54
C LEU A 140 -11.86 0.86 2.18
N GLU A 141 -12.47 1.52 3.14
CA GLU A 141 -11.86 2.62 3.89
C GLU A 141 -11.24 2.10 5.18
N LEU A 142 -10.02 2.55 5.46
CA LEU A 142 -9.24 2.16 6.63
C LEU A 142 -8.76 3.42 7.35
N ALA A 143 -8.98 3.47 8.67
CA ALA A 143 -8.44 4.51 9.54
C ALA A 143 -7.45 3.88 10.53
N PRO A 144 -6.20 4.39 10.65
CA PRO A 144 -5.24 3.82 11.59
C PRO A 144 -5.72 4.03 13.03
N LYS A 145 -5.60 2.99 13.86
CA LYS A 145 -5.85 3.08 15.32
C LYS A 145 -4.74 3.90 15.99
N ASP A 146 -3.52 3.76 15.50
CA ASP A 146 -2.38 4.52 15.97
C ASP A 146 -2.42 5.95 15.43
N LYS A 147 -2.67 6.91 16.32
CA LYS A 147 -2.72 8.34 15.98
C LYS A 147 -1.36 8.97 15.66
N LYS A 148 -0.24 8.27 15.92
CA LYS A 148 1.11 8.74 15.57
C LYS A 148 1.43 8.57 14.08
N LYS A 149 0.65 7.79 13.34
CA LYS A 149 0.81 7.66 11.87
C LYS A 149 0.66 9.02 11.18
N ASN A 150 1.48 9.25 10.14
CA ASN A 150 1.45 10.49 9.36
C ASN A 150 0.20 10.61 8.48
N TYR A 151 -0.48 9.50 8.23
CA TYR A 151 -1.73 9.43 7.49
C TYR A 151 -2.91 9.15 8.42
N PHE A 152 -4.11 9.57 7.99
CA PHE A 152 -5.34 9.41 8.77
C PHE A 152 -6.37 8.50 8.08
N LYS A 153 -6.22 8.27 6.77
CA LYS A 153 -7.15 7.42 5.99
C LYS A 153 -6.44 6.74 4.84
N ILE A 154 -6.86 5.52 4.54
CA ILE A 154 -6.48 4.78 3.33
C ILE A 154 -7.77 4.32 2.64
N LYS A 155 -7.83 4.42 1.31
CA LYS A 155 -8.87 3.79 0.49
C LYS A 155 -8.23 2.69 -0.35
N LEU A 156 -8.74 1.47 -0.24
CA LEU A 156 -8.38 0.36 -1.09
C LEU A 156 -9.47 0.16 -2.12
N PHE A 157 -9.10 0.12 -3.38
CA PHE A 157 -9.97 -0.21 -4.49
C PHE A 157 -9.72 -1.66 -4.89
N ILE A 158 -10.69 -2.50 -4.66
CA ILE A 158 -10.58 -3.96 -4.72
C ILE A 158 -11.47 -4.46 -5.84
N GLU A 159 -10.90 -5.16 -6.81
CA GLU A 159 -11.66 -5.77 -7.88
C GLU A 159 -12.58 -6.87 -7.33
N LYS A 160 -13.88 -6.76 -7.60
CA LYS A 160 -14.92 -7.61 -7.02
C LYS A 160 -14.74 -9.07 -7.39
N ASN A 161 -14.37 -9.35 -8.65
CA ASN A 161 -14.33 -10.71 -9.17
C ASN A 161 -13.19 -11.55 -8.59
N ASN A 162 -12.00 -10.96 -8.47
CA ASN A 162 -10.78 -11.67 -8.07
C ASN A 162 -10.18 -11.18 -6.75
N GLN A 163 -10.77 -10.14 -6.12
CA GLN A 163 -10.32 -9.54 -4.87
C GLN A 163 -8.87 -9.05 -4.91
N GLN A 164 -8.43 -8.60 -6.07
CA GLN A 164 -7.15 -7.97 -6.26
C GLN A 164 -7.23 -6.49 -5.86
N ILE A 165 -6.22 -6.00 -5.15
CA ILE A 165 -6.06 -4.56 -4.91
C ILE A 165 -5.58 -3.94 -6.22
N ILE A 166 -6.37 -3.04 -6.78
CA ILE A 166 -6.07 -2.34 -8.03
C ILE A 166 -5.49 -0.94 -7.76
N LYS A 167 -5.98 -0.29 -6.70
CA LYS A 167 -5.53 1.04 -6.35
C LYS A 167 -5.56 1.24 -4.84
N THR A 168 -4.56 1.93 -4.32
CA THR A 168 -4.49 2.37 -2.92
C THR A 168 -4.32 3.88 -2.90
N VAL A 169 -5.15 4.57 -2.13
CA VAL A 169 -5.07 6.02 -1.91
C VAL A 169 -4.82 6.28 -0.43
N VAL A 170 -3.74 6.96 -0.11
CA VAL A 170 -3.34 7.32 1.25
C VAL A 170 -3.52 8.81 1.44
N PHE A 171 -4.21 9.21 2.49
CA PHE A 171 -4.47 10.60 2.85
C PHE A 171 -3.61 10.98 4.05
N ASP A 172 -2.62 11.81 3.82
CA ASP A 172 -1.69 12.27 4.84
C ASP A 172 -2.27 13.45 5.62
N LYS A 173 -1.80 13.61 6.87
CA LYS A 173 -2.23 14.69 7.76
C LYS A 173 -1.80 16.09 7.30
N ASN A 174 -0.74 16.17 6.50
CA ASN A 174 -0.29 17.43 5.88
C ASN A 174 -1.12 17.84 4.65
N GLY A 175 -2.16 17.04 4.30
CA GLY A 175 -3.02 17.28 3.15
C GLY A 175 -2.53 16.66 1.84
N SER A 176 -1.39 15.99 1.83
CA SER A 176 -0.92 15.25 0.65
C SER A 176 -1.74 13.98 0.42
N ILE A 177 -1.96 13.64 -0.84
CA ILE A 177 -2.66 12.44 -1.27
C ILE A 177 -1.71 11.62 -2.12
N HIS A 178 -1.42 10.40 -1.67
CA HIS A 178 -0.57 9.45 -2.38
C HIS A 178 -1.44 8.37 -3.01
N THR A 179 -1.34 8.20 -4.32
CA THR A 179 -2.09 7.18 -5.05
C THR A 179 -1.15 6.18 -5.70
N TYR A 180 -1.37 4.91 -5.43
CA TYR A 180 -0.68 3.77 -6.04
C TYR A 180 -1.68 3.00 -6.88
N THR A 181 -1.52 3.02 -8.21
CA THR A 181 -2.37 2.25 -9.14
C THR A 181 -1.56 1.09 -9.71
N ILE A 182 -2.00 -0.13 -9.44
CA ILE A 182 -1.34 -1.35 -9.90
C ILE A 182 -1.79 -1.63 -11.33
N THR A 183 -0.85 -1.64 -12.25
CA THR A 183 -1.13 -1.87 -13.68
C THR A 183 -0.93 -3.33 -14.08
N ASN A 184 -0.04 -4.04 -13.37
CA ASN A 184 0.21 -5.46 -13.56
C ASN A 184 0.63 -6.09 -12.23
N GLN A 185 0.23 -7.35 -11.97
CA GLN A 185 0.62 -8.08 -10.76
C GLN A 185 0.80 -9.55 -11.08
N ILE A 186 1.98 -10.08 -10.76
CA ILE A 186 2.34 -11.48 -10.99
C ILE A 186 2.79 -12.09 -9.65
N PRO A 187 2.04 -13.03 -9.08
CA PRO A 187 2.42 -13.72 -7.86
C PRO A 187 3.38 -14.90 -8.15
N ASN A 188 4.07 -15.36 -7.11
CA ASN A 188 4.85 -16.61 -7.06
C ASN A 188 5.97 -16.70 -8.11
N ILE A 189 6.69 -15.58 -8.35
CA ILE A 189 7.81 -15.56 -9.27
C ILE A 189 9.02 -16.26 -8.63
N LYS A 190 9.78 -16.99 -9.44
CA LYS A 190 11.08 -17.55 -9.05
C LYS A 190 12.18 -16.51 -9.25
N PHE A 191 13.16 -16.49 -8.39
CA PHE A 191 14.30 -15.56 -8.44
C PHE A 191 15.60 -16.33 -8.46
N VAL A 192 16.59 -15.75 -9.13
CA VAL A 192 18.00 -16.19 -9.03
C VAL A 192 18.59 -15.72 -7.70
N ASP A 193 19.63 -16.41 -7.24
CA ASP A 193 20.38 -16.02 -6.04
C ASP A 193 20.93 -14.60 -6.18
N GLY A 194 20.93 -13.84 -5.08
CA GLY A 194 21.38 -12.45 -5.06
C GLY A 194 20.42 -11.43 -5.66
N TYR A 195 19.19 -11.80 -6.04
CA TYR A 195 18.21 -10.84 -6.62
C TYR A 195 17.91 -9.66 -5.67
N PHE A 196 17.89 -9.91 -4.38
CA PHE A 196 17.64 -8.91 -3.34
C PHE A 196 18.92 -8.40 -2.67
N THR A 197 20.04 -8.41 -3.40
CA THR A 197 21.34 -7.89 -2.94
C THR A 197 21.91 -7.00 -4.03
N PHE A 198 22.53 -5.90 -3.64
CA PHE A 198 23.26 -5.05 -4.59
C PHE A 198 24.60 -5.73 -4.94
N VAL A 199 24.84 -5.95 -6.22
CA VAL A 199 26.05 -6.59 -6.74
C VAL A 199 26.86 -5.54 -7.50
N ALA A 200 27.84 -4.92 -6.85
CA ALA A 200 28.63 -3.81 -7.42
C ALA A 200 29.25 -4.13 -8.79
N LYS A 201 29.66 -5.37 -9.03
CA LYS A 201 30.21 -5.82 -10.33
C LYS A 201 29.27 -5.58 -11.54
N LYS A 202 27.96 -5.41 -11.29
CA LYS A 202 26.97 -5.11 -12.33
C LYS A 202 26.85 -3.61 -12.66
N TYR A 203 27.57 -2.77 -11.90
CA TYR A 203 27.51 -1.32 -12.00
C TYR A 203 28.93 -0.75 -12.13
N PRO A 204 29.50 -0.68 -13.34
CA PRO A 204 30.87 -0.21 -13.54
C PRO A 204 31.07 1.19 -12.95
N ASN A 205 32.17 1.39 -12.23
CA ASN A 205 32.57 2.66 -11.61
C ASN A 205 31.51 3.24 -10.63
N VAL A 206 30.67 2.39 -10.02
CA VAL A 206 29.71 2.86 -9.02
C VAL A 206 30.44 3.35 -7.77
N GLU A 207 30.08 4.55 -7.32
CA GLU A 207 30.49 5.06 -6.01
C GLU A 207 29.66 4.40 -4.90
N ILE A 208 30.35 3.91 -3.87
CA ILE A 208 29.70 3.21 -2.77
C ILE A 208 29.87 4.01 -1.48
N ASN A 209 28.76 4.56 -0.98
CA ASN A 209 28.68 5.24 0.31
C ASN A 209 28.10 4.30 1.36
N ASP A 210 28.99 3.66 2.13
CA ASP A 210 28.59 2.75 3.22
C ASP A 210 28.39 3.53 4.53
N MET A 211 27.14 3.61 4.98
CA MET A 211 26.71 4.33 6.20
C MET A 211 26.24 3.38 7.31
N ARG A 212 26.66 2.12 7.27
CA ARG A 212 26.27 1.11 8.27
C ARG A 212 27.03 1.22 9.57
#